data_99860d7fa266d753c2ec339d11debdaf
#
_entry.id   99860d7fa266d753c2ec339d11debdaf
#
_cell.length_a   1.000
_cell.length_b   1.000
_cell.length_c   1.000
_cell.angle_alpha   90.00
_cell.angle_beta   90.00
_cell.angle_gamma   90.00
#
_symmetry.space_group_name_H-M   'P 1'
#
loop_
_entity.id
_entity.type
_entity.pdbx_description
1 polymer ?
#
loop_
_entity_poly.entity_id
_entity_poly.type
_entity_poly.pdbx_seq_one_letter_code
_entity_poly.pdbx_strand_id
1 'polypeptide(L)'
;MKYTNDRKGNGGLIYLHNDDDQEVGRLTYTLFPEDKRMVISFVLVHPQFEGRGMGKYLVQEGVRLARENNWSVYPHCSYARAVMNRMPEAQDILLKR
;
A
#
# COMPACT_ATOMS: atom_id res chain seq x y z
N MET A 1 -0.30 1.00 -16.30
CA MET A 1 -0.57 0.23 -15.09
C MET A 1 -1.87 0.69 -14.46
N LYS A 2 -2.59 -0.24 -13.86
CA LYS A 2 -3.82 0.15 -13.19
C LYS A 2 -3.94 -0.54 -11.84
N TYR A 3 -4.67 0.10 -10.93
CA TYR A 3 -4.91 -0.41 -9.59
C TYR A 3 -6.36 -0.81 -9.42
N THR A 4 -6.58 -1.87 -8.65
CA THR A 4 -7.92 -2.29 -8.24
C THR A 4 -7.92 -2.41 -6.73
N ASN A 5 -8.90 -1.82 -6.07
CA ASN A 5 -9.05 -1.91 -4.62
C ASN A 5 -10.26 -2.77 -4.30
N ASP A 6 -10.01 -3.91 -3.67
CA ASP A 6 -11.08 -4.82 -3.24
C ASP A 6 -11.17 -4.75 -1.73
N ARG A 7 -12.12 -3.97 -1.24
CA ARG A 7 -12.31 -3.75 0.19
C ARG A 7 -13.49 -4.53 0.71
N LYS A 8 -13.29 -5.25 1.81
CA LYS A 8 -14.36 -5.97 2.52
C LYS A 8 -14.31 -5.60 3.98
N GLY A 9 -15.30 -4.84 4.44
CA GLY A 9 -15.33 -4.36 5.82
C GLY A 9 -14.12 -3.48 6.08
N ASN A 10 -13.34 -3.84 7.11
CA ASN A 10 -12.16 -3.07 7.50
C ASN A 10 -10.86 -3.60 6.92
N GLY A 11 -10.94 -4.58 6.03
CA GLY A 11 -9.76 -5.09 5.34
C GLY A 11 -9.84 -4.88 3.86
N GLY A 12 -8.71 -4.92 3.18
CA GLY A 12 -8.70 -4.77 1.73
C GLY A 12 -7.41 -5.20 1.08
N LEU A 13 -7.50 -5.29 -0.24
CA LEU A 13 -6.38 -5.63 -1.10
C LEU A 13 -6.32 -4.63 -2.24
N ILE A 14 -5.15 -4.07 -2.47
CA ILE A 14 -4.89 -3.26 -3.64
C ILE A 14 -4.08 -4.12 -4.60
N TYR A 15 -4.61 -4.31 -5.81
CA TYR A 15 -3.94 -5.07 -6.86
C TYR A 15 -3.33 -4.10 -7.86
N LEU A 16 -2.13 -4.42 -8.32
CA LEU A 16 -1.48 -3.68 -9.40
C LEU A 16 -1.44 -4.59 -10.63
N HIS A 17 -1.93 -4.08 -11.76
CA HIS A 17 -1.91 -4.79 -13.03
C HIS A 17 -1.09 -4.00 -14.05
N ASN A 18 -0.41 -4.73 -14.93
CA ASN A 18 0.30 -4.09 -16.03
C ASN A 18 -0.63 -3.89 -17.23
N ASP A 19 -0.09 -3.42 -18.35
CA ASP A 19 -0.88 -3.13 -19.54
C ASP A 19 -1.41 -4.39 -20.22
N ASP A 20 -0.84 -5.55 -19.91
CA ASP A 20 -1.31 -6.85 -20.40
C ASP A 20 -2.33 -7.47 -19.44
N ASP A 21 -2.80 -6.71 -18.48
CA ASP A 21 -3.80 -7.13 -17.50
C ASP A 21 -3.32 -8.26 -16.59
N GLN A 22 -2.00 -8.44 -16.47
CA GLN A 22 -1.42 -9.40 -15.56
C GLN A 22 -1.29 -8.78 -14.18
N GLU A 23 -1.57 -9.55 -13.13
CA GLU A 23 -1.37 -9.09 -11.77
C GLU A 23 0.13 -9.03 -11.47
N VAL A 24 0.63 -7.84 -11.22
CA VAL A 24 2.04 -7.62 -10.89
C VAL A 24 2.29 -7.89 -9.41
N GLY A 25 1.34 -7.49 -8.56
CA GLY A 25 1.46 -7.66 -7.12
C GLY A 25 0.24 -7.15 -6.40
N ARG A 26 0.31 -7.20 -5.07
CA ARG A 26 -0.80 -6.77 -4.23
C ARG A 26 -0.32 -6.23 -2.91
N LEU A 27 -1.13 -5.37 -2.31
CA LEU A 27 -0.89 -4.81 -0.99
C LEU A 27 -2.10 -5.12 -0.12
N THR A 28 -1.85 -5.68 1.07
CA THR A 28 -2.93 -5.99 2.02
C THR A 28 -2.94 -4.93 3.10
N TYR A 29 -4.13 -4.41 3.42
CA TYR A 29 -4.28 -3.42 4.47
C TYR A 29 -5.46 -3.73 5.37
N THR A 30 -5.40 -3.18 6.59
CA THR A 30 -6.49 -3.24 7.56
C THR A 30 -6.76 -1.83 8.05
N LEU A 31 -8.04 -1.49 8.19
CA LEU A 31 -8.45 -0.17 8.65
C LEU A 31 -8.90 -0.22 10.09
N PHE A 32 -8.54 0.82 10.83
CA PHE A 32 -9.03 1.05 12.19
C PHE A 32 -9.73 2.40 12.18
N PRO A 33 -11.04 2.41 11.81
CA PRO A 33 -11.76 3.67 11.59
C PRO A 33 -11.80 4.59 12.80
N GLU A 34 -11.86 4.02 13.99
CA GLU A 34 -11.92 4.81 15.23
C GLU A 34 -10.64 5.65 15.40
N ASP A 35 -9.52 5.12 14.95
CA ASP A 35 -8.23 5.77 15.04
C ASP A 35 -7.85 6.49 13.75
N LYS A 36 -8.69 6.42 12.72
CA LYS A 36 -8.39 6.93 11.39
C LYS A 36 -7.02 6.44 10.92
N ARG A 37 -6.81 5.13 11.03
CA ARG A 37 -5.51 4.52 10.76
C ARG A 37 -5.64 3.37 9.79
N MET A 38 -4.71 3.31 8.83
CA MET A 38 -4.54 2.19 7.93
C MET A 38 -3.26 1.46 8.31
N VAL A 39 -3.34 0.14 8.47
CA VAL A 39 -2.16 -0.69 8.68
C VAL A 39 -1.86 -1.40 7.36
N ILE A 40 -0.68 -1.18 6.81
CA ILE A 40 -0.22 -1.94 5.65
C ILE A 40 0.44 -3.21 6.17
N SER A 41 -0.24 -4.33 6.00
CA SER A 41 0.18 -5.60 6.59
C SER A 41 1.19 -6.33 5.72
N PHE A 42 1.06 -6.21 4.41
CA PHE A 42 1.83 -7.04 3.50
C PHE A 42 1.88 -6.45 2.10
N VAL A 43 3.04 -6.53 1.47
CA VAL A 43 3.23 -6.14 0.07
C VAL A 43 3.88 -7.30 -0.64
N LEU A 44 3.24 -7.77 -1.71
CA LEU A 44 3.73 -8.89 -2.51
C LEU A 44 3.91 -8.43 -3.95
N VAL A 45 5.08 -8.72 -4.51
CA VAL A 45 5.31 -8.59 -5.96
C VAL A 45 5.60 -9.99 -6.48
N HIS A 46 4.91 -10.39 -7.53
CA HIS A 46 5.11 -11.72 -8.09
C HIS A 46 6.55 -11.86 -8.64
N PRO A 47 7.15 -13.05 -8.52
CA PRO A 47 8.58 -13.22 -8.86
C PRO A 47 8.99 -12.74 -10.23
N GLN A 48 8.13 -12.90 -11.23
CA GLN A 48 8.46 -12.48 -12.60
C GLN A 48 8.57 -10.98 -12.76
N PHE A 49 8.08 -10.22 -11.79
CA PHE A 49 8.13 -8.76 -11.82
C PHE A 49 9.06 -8.16 -10.77
N GLU A 50 9.72 -9.00 -9.99
CA GLU A 50 10.64 -8.53 -8.97
C GLU A 50 11.85 -7.82 -9.58
N GLY A 51 12.47 -6.94 -8.79
CA GLY A 51 13.67 -6.22 -9.22
C GLY A 51 13.38 -5.01 -10.11
N ARG A 52 12.10 -4.65 -10.29
CA ARG A 52 11.71 -3.53 -11.15
C ARG A 52 11.08 -2.38 -10.37
N GLY A 53 11.16 -2.41 -9.04
CA GLY A 53 10.58 -1.36 -8.21
C GLY A 53 9.06 -1.35 -8.16
N MET A 54 8.41 -2.45 -8.51
CA MET A 54 6.94 -2.49 -8.60
C MET A 54 6.26 -2.37 -7.25
N GLY A 55 6.88 -2.89 -6.19
CA GLY A 55 6.30 -2.77 -4.85
C GLY A 55 6.14 -1.33 -4.40
N LYS A 56 7.03 -0.46 -4.86
CA LYS A 56 6.95 0.96 -4.55
C LYS A 56 5.64 1.58 -5.04
N TYR A 57 5.20 1.18 -6.23
CA TYR A 57 3.94 1.69 -6.78
C TYR A 57 2.75 1.26 -5.92
N LEU A 58 2.80 0.04 -5.38
CA LEU A 58 1.74 -0.42 -4.47
C LEU A 58 1.70 0.40 -3.19
N VAL A 59 2.86 0.68 -2.60
CA VAL A 59 2.94 1.50 -1.40
C VAL A 59 2.46 2.91 -1.69
N GLN A 60 2.83 3.47 -2.84
CA GLN A 60 2.37 4.80 -3.24
C GLN A 60 0.85 4.85 -3.35
N GLU A 61 0.24 3.81 -3.90
CA GLU A 61 -1.22 3.77 -4.00
C GLU A 61 -1.87 3.66 -2.63
N GLY A 62 -1.28 2.89 -1.72
CA GLY A 62 -1.76 2.82 -0.33
C GLY A 62 -1.73 4.17 0.35
N VAL A 63 -0.65 4.91 0.16
CA VAL A 63 -0.50 6.26 0.71
C VAL A 63 -1.54 7.20 0.11
N ARG A 64 -1.74 7.11 -1.22
CA ARG A 64 -2.73 7.94 -1.90
C ARG A 64 -4.13 7.69 -1.33
N LEU A 65 -4.49 6.42 -1.16
CA LEU A 65 -5.79 6.05 -0.62
C LEU A 65 -5.96 6.57 0.81
N ALA A 66 -4.93 6.43 1.63
CA ALA A 66 -4.98 6.91 3.00
C ALA A 66 -5.15 8.42 3.05
N ARG A 67 -4.43 9.13 2.20
CA ARG A 67 -4.51 10.59 2.17
C ARG A 67 -5.89 11.07 1.72
N GLU A 68 -6.48 10.41 0.73
CA GLU A 68 -7.83 10.75 0.28
C GLU A 68 -8.86 10.63 1.39
N ASN A 69 -8.63 9.71 2.31
CA ASN A 69 -9.58 9.43 3.38
C ASN A 69 -9.16 10.01 4.73
N ASN A 70 -8.09 10.79 4.74
CA ASN A 70 -7.57 11.43 5.95
C ASN A 70 -7.15 10.40 7.01
N TRP A 71 -6.56 9.31 6.58
CA TRP A 71 -6.03 8.28 7.47
C TRP A 71 -4.53 8.45 7.66
N SER A 72 -4.03 8.08 8.85
CA SER A 72 -2.62 7.86 9.07
C SER A 72 -2.28 6.43 8.66
N VAL A 73 -1.01 6.15 8.37
CA VAL A 73 -0.58 4.83 7.91
C VAL A 73 0.47 4.27 8.84
N TYR A 74 0.24 3.06 9.33
CA TYR A 74 1.26 2.30 10.04
C TYR A 74 1.76 1.16 9.13
N PRO A 75 3.02 1.21 8.70
CA PRO A 75 3.57 0.14 7.85
C PRO A 75 4.09 -1.00 8.71
N HIS A 76 3.25 -2.00 8.93
CA HIS A 76 3.65 -3.20 9.64
C HIS A 76 4.64 -4.03 8.80
N CYS A 77 4.44 -4.06 7.50
CA CYS A 77 5.35 -4.72 6.57
C CYS A 77 6.68 -3.96 6.51
N SER A 78 7.80 -4.68 6.70
CA SER A 78 9.12 -4.04 6.72
C SER A 78 9.47 -3.39 5.39
N TYR A 79 9.04 -3.99 4.27
CA TYR A 79 9.26 -3.40 2.96
C TYR A 79 8.51 -2.07 2.82
N ALA A 80 7.22 -2.05 3.21
CA ALA A 80 6.43 -0.83 3.16
C ALA A 80 7.04 0.26 4.03
N ARG A 81 7.54 -0.12 5.21
CA ARG A 81 8.19 0.82 6.10
C ARG A 81 9.42 1.46 5.46
N ALA A 82 10.26 0.64 4.82
CA ALA A 82 11.46 1.14 4.16
C ALA A 82 11.11 2.10 3.03
N VAL A 83 10.09 1.75 2.23
CA VAL A 83 9.65 2.61 1.14
C VAL A 83 9.10 3.94 1.67
N MET A 84 8.20 3.87 2.67
CA MET A 84 7.57 5.08 3.21
C MET A 84 8.57 6.00 3.89
N ASN A 85 9.60 5.44 4.52
CA ASN A 85 10.63 6.26 5.16
C ASN A 85 11.39 7.13 4.15
N ARG A 86 11.36 6.74 2.88
CA ARG A 86 12.04 7.47 1.80
C ARG A 86 11.07 8.33 0.98
N MET A 87 9.81 8.39 1.36
CA MET A 87 8.79 9.15 0.64
C MET A 87 8.51 10.46 1.36
N PRO A 88 9.04 11.61 0.86
CA PRO A 88 8.75 12.89 1.51
C PRO A 88 7.26 13.17 1.61
N GLU A 89 6.48 12.74 0.61
CA GLU A 89 5.04 12.99 0.58
C GLU A 89 4.26 12.16 1.60
N ALA A 90 4.89 11.20 2.27
CA ALA A 90 4.20 10.36 3.24
C ALA A 90 4.53 10.70 4.69
N GLN A 91 5.48 11.60 4.94
CA GLN A 91 5.99 11.80 6.29
C GLN A 91 4.94 12.35 7.26
N ASP A 92 3.99 13.14 6.75
CA ASP A 92 2.97 13.73 7.61
C ASP A 92 1.89 12.73 8.05
N ILE A 93 1.74 11.61 7.34
CA ILE A 93 0.76 10.58 7.71
C ILE A 93 1.41 9.28 8.19
N LEU A 94 2.72 9.20 8.14
CA LEU A 94 3.44 7.99 8.53
C LEU A 94 3.50 7.85 10.04
N LEU A 95 2.94 6.74 10.55
CA LEU A 95 3.06 6.39 11.97
C LEU A 95 4.29 5.51 12.14
N LYS A 96 5.11 5.83 13.13
CA LYS A 96 6.39 5.13 13.33
C LYS A 96 6.30 4.03 14.37
N ARG A 97 5.12 3.82 14.91
CA ARG A 97 4.87 2.76 15.88
C ARG A 97 3.48 2.23 15.75
#